data_d5fea232ad4902823ed93f915f6b5c68
#
_entry.id   d5fea232ad4902823ed93f915f6b5c68
#
_cell.length_a   1.000
_cell.length_b   1.000
_cell.length_c   1.000
_cell.angle_alpha   90.00
_cell.angle_beta   90.00
_cell.angle_gamma   90.00
#
_symmetry.space_group_name_H-M   'P 1'
#
loop_
_entity.id
_entity.type
_entity.pdbx_description
1 polymer ?
#
loop_
_entity_poly.entity_id
_entity_poly.type
_entity_poly.pdbx_seq_one_letter_code
_entity_poly.pdbx_strand_id
1 'polypeptide(L)'
;MSKVFIMCGKLCSGKSTYAKRIRKAQNAVVLSIDEVMLSVFGQDAGEKHDYYVERIKEYQYAKSVEIAEIGINVVLDWGFWTKKERDYAKEFYSSRNIDYEFYYLNVDPDEWNRRIQKRNQDVLNHESYTYYVDEGLAEKFESIFEIPTKDEIDVWVKS
;
A
#
# COMPACT_ATOMS: atom_id res chain seq x y z
N MET A 1 -19.01 10.20 -9.58
CA MET A 1 -18.90 8.79 -9.18
C MET A 1 -17.62 8.56 -8.40
N SER A 2 -17.63 7.63 -7.48
CA SER A 2 -16.46 7.31 -6.68
C SER A 2 -15.50 6.38 -7.41
N LYS A 3 -14.23 6.42 -7.00
CA LYS A 3 -13.17 5.60 -7.58
C LYS A 3 -12.27 5.07 -6.45
N VAL A 4 -11.74 3.87 -6.64
CA VAL A 4 -10.73 3.28 -5.76
C VAL A 4 -9.36 3.44 -6.41
N PHE A 5 -8.45 4.14 -5.75
CA PHE A 5 -7.07 4.31 -6.18
C PHE A 5 -6.20 3.27 -5.48
N ILE A 6 -5.52 2.45 -6.24
CA ILE A 6 -4.76 1.30 -5.72
C ILE A 6 -3.27 1.58 -5.86
N MET A 7 -2.55 1.68 -4.74
CA MET A 7 -1.12 1.97 -4.72
C MET A 7 -0.31 0.68 -4.77
N CYS A 8 0.47 0.51 -5.83
CA CYS A 8 1.39 -0.62 -5.99
C CYS A 8 2.84 -0.13 -5.90
N GLY A 9 3.66 -0.87 -5.18
CA GLY A 9 5.08 -0.57 -5.04
C GLY A 9 5.70 -1.21 -3.82
N LYS A 10 7.03 -1.23 -3.79
CA LYS A 10 7.80 -1.72 -2.66
C LYS A 10 7.59 -0.82 -1.43
N LEU A 11 7.94 -1.32 -0.25
CA LEU A 11 8.05 -0.46 0.91
C LEU A 11 9.03 0.70 0.60
N CYS A 12 8.85 1.84 1.25
CA CYS A 12 9.66 3.05 0.99
C CYS A 12 9.67 3.55 -0.46
N SER A 13 8.71 3.14 -1.29
CA SER A 13 8.60 3.63 -2.66
C SER A 13 7.89 4.99 -2.79
N GLY A 14 7.38 5.53 -1.69
CA GLY A 14 6.64 6.78 -1.68
C GLY A 14 5.12 6.63 -1.75
N LYS A 15 4.60 5.40 -1.61
CA LYS A 15 3.15 5.14 -1.68
C LYS A 15 2.35 5.99 -0.71
N SER A 16 2.73 6.03 0.57
CA SER A 16 1.99 6.76 1.59
C SER A 16 2.00 8.26 1.34
N THR A 17 3.11 8.81 0.86
CA THR A 17 3.21 10.22 0.47
C THR A 17 2.29 10.52 -0.71
N TYR A 18 2.29 9.66 -1.71
CA TYR A 18 1.44 9.81 -2.89
C TYR A 18 -0.04 9.64 -2.54
N ALA A 19 -0.36 8.66 -1.69
CA ALA A 19 -1.72 8.43 -1.19
C ALA A 19 -2.29 9.69 -0.49
N LYS A 20 -1.47 10.38 0.30
CA LYS A 20 -1.87 11.63 0.95
C LYS A 20 -2.16 12.75 -0.07
N ARG A 21 -1.42 12.78 -1.18
CA ARG A 21 -1.69 13.74 -2.27
C ARG A 21 -3.04 13.44 -2.93
N ILE A 22 -3.30 12.18 -3.25
CA ILE A 22 -4.59 11.75 -3.82
C ILE A 22 -5.72 12.06 -2.85
N ARG A 23 -5.53 11.78 -1.57
CA ARG A 23 -6.52 12.08 -0.53
C ARG A 23 -6.98 13.53 -0.59
N LYS A 24 -6.03 14.45 -0.70
CA LYS A 24 -6.34 15.88 -0.77
C LYS A 24 -6.96 16.27 -2.12
N ALA A 25 -6.38 15.79 -3.22
CA ALA A 25 -6.79 16.17 -4.57
C ALA A 25 -8.15 15.59 -4.95
N GLN A 26 -8.46 14.38 -4.49
CA GLN A 26 -9.65 13.62 -4.88
C GLN A 26 -10.65 13.44 -3.75
N ASN A 27 -10.42 14.07 -2.62
CA ASN A 27 -11.32 13.97 -1.46
C ASN A 27 -11.59 12.51 -1.07
N ALA A 28 -10.52 11.77 -0.81
CA ALA A 28 -10.56 10.32 -0.59
C ALA A 28 -10.27 9.93 0.86
N VAL A 29 -10.74 8.73 1.24
CA VAL A 29 -10.36 8.06 2.49
C VAL A 29 -9.20 7.11 2.19
N VAL A 30 -8.12 7.18 2.95
CA VAL A 30 -6.98 6.26 2.83
C VAL A 30 -7.16 5.08 3.76
N LEU A 31 -7.09 3.87 3.20
CA LEU A 31 -7.08 2.62 3.94
C LEU A 31 -5.68 2.01 3.86
N SER A 32 -5.00 1.92 4.99
CA SER A 32 -3.63 1.40 5.09
C SER A 32 -3.58 0.23 6.06
N ILE A 33 -3.03 -0.88 5.62
CA ILE A 33 -2.83 -2.06 6.49
C ILE A 33 -1.77 -1.75 7.54
N ASP A 34 -0.66 -1.14 7.14
CA ASP A 34 0.43 -0.80 8.05
C ASP A 34 0.00 0.15 9.15
N GLU A 35 -0.84 1.13 8.83
CA GLU A 35 -1.39 2.06 9.82
C GLU A 35 -2.18 1.32 10.89
N VAL A 36 -3.04 0.38 10.50
CA VAL A 36 -3.83 -0.42 11.44
C VAL A 36 -2.91 -1.31 12.28
N MET A 37 -1.98 -2.02 11.64
CA MET A 37 -1.05 -2.92 12.33
C MET A 37 -0.21 -2.17 13.37
N LEU A 38 0.37 -1.04 13.00
CA LEU A 38 1.16 -0.21 13.90
C LEU A 38 0.33 0.35 15.04
N SER A 39 -0.89 0.80 14.76
CA SER A 39 -1.79 1.37 15.77
C SER A 39 -2.24 0.34 16.81
N VAL A 40 -2.45 -0.91 16.37
CA VAL A 40 -2.96 -1.97 17.26
C VAL A 40 -1.83 -2.73 17.96
N PHE A 41 -0.74 -3.05 17.25
CA PHE A 41 0.31 -3.94 17.74
C PHE A 41 1.67 -3.28 17.95
N GLY A 42 1.88 -2.06 17.45
CA GLY A 42 3.21 -1.44 17.46
C GLY A 42 4.14 -2.09 16.45
N GLN A 43 5.44 -2.15 16.76
CA GLN A 43 6.47 -2.63 15.83
C GLN A 43 6.43 -4.14 15.59
N ASP A 44 5.90 -4.91 16.53
CA ASP A 44 5.90 -6.37 16.47
C ASP A 44 4.53 -6.94 16.85
N ALA A 45 3.84 -7.52 15.88
CA ALA A 45 2.56 -8.20 16.09
C ALA A 45 2.73 -9.69 16.47
N GLY A 46 3.95 -10.19 16.52
CA GLY A 46 4.25 -11.57 16.87
C GLY A 46 4.03 -12.56 15.73
N GLU A 47 3.89 -13.84 16.09
CA GLU A 47 3.80 -14.95 15.12
C GLU A 47 2.57 -14.90 14.23
N LYS A 48 1.51 -14.22 14.67
CA LYS A 48 0.25 -14.10 13.92
C LYS A 48 0.20 -12.89 12.99
N HIS A 49 1.34 -12.23 12.76
CA HIS A 49 1.41 -11.03 11.92
C HIS A 49 0.69 -11.22 10.57
N ASP A 50 1.05 -12.25 9.83
CA ASP A 50 0.48 -12.51 8.50
C ASP A 50 -1.02 -12.81 8.57
N TYR A 51 -1.45 -13.50 9.59
CA TYR A 51 -2.88 -13.75 9.83
C TYR A 51 -3.65 -12.45 10.03
N TYR A 52 -3.12 -11.54 10.85
CA TYR A 52 -3.77 -10.25 11.08
C TYR A 52 -3.78 -9.39 9.83
N VAL A 53 -2.70 -9.40 9.05
CA VAL A 53 -2.64 -8.68 7.76
C VAL A 53 -3.76 -9.15 6.83
N GLU A 54 -3.94 -10.45 6.67
CA GLU A 54 -4.99 -11.00 5.80
C GLU A 54 -6.40 -10.63 6.31
N ARG A 55 -6.62 -10.66 7.63
CA ARG A 55 -7.90 -10.24 8.22
C ARG A 55 -8.18 -8.75 7.97
N ILE A 56 -7.17 -7.91 8.09
CA ILE A 56 -7.30 -6.47 7.83
C ILE A 56 -7.59 -6.22 6.35
N LYS A 57 -6.95 -6.95 5.44
CA LYS A 57 -7.25 -6.86 4.00
C LYS A 57 -8.73 -7.13 3.72
N GLU A 58 -9.27 -8.23 4.23
CA GLU A 58 -10.69 -8.57 4.07
C GLU A 58 -11.59 -7.46 4.58
N TYR A 59 -11.30 -6.96 5.78
CA TYR A 59 -12.05 -5.87 6.38
C TYR A 59 -11.98 -4.59 5.53
N GLN A 60 -10.79 -4.22 5.09
CA GLN A 60 -10.61 -3.00 4.30
C GLN A 60 -11.20 -3.10 2.89
N TYR A 61 -11.18 -4.29 2.27
CA TYR A 61 -11.91 -4.51 1.02
C TYR A 61 -13.41 -4.23 1.22
N ALA A 62 -14.02 -4.80 2.24
CA ALA A 62 -15.43 -4.57 2.53
C ALA A 62 -15.72 -3.09 2.82
N LYS A 63 -14.86 -2.43 3.59
CA LYS A 63 -15.01 -1.00 3.88
C LYS A 63 -14.84 -0.12 2.65
N SER A 64 -13.94 -0.48 1.74
CA SER A 64 -13.77 0.27 0.49
C SER A 64 -15.03 0.28 -0.36
N VAL A 65 -15.74 -0.83 -0.41
CA VAL A 65 -17.03 -0.94 -1.11
C VAL A 65 -18.07 -0.03 -0.46
N GLU A 66 -18.22 -0.13 0.85
CA GLU A 66 -19.18 0.70 1.62
C GLU A 66 -18.93 2.19 1.40
N ILE A 67 -17.66 2.62 1.45
CA ILE A 67 -17.27 4.01 1.25
C ILE A 67 -17.56 4.46 -0.19
N ALA A 68 -17.19 3.61 -1.17
CA ALA A 68 -17.41 3.91 -2.58
C ALA A 68 -18.90 4.02 -2.92
N GLU A 69 -19.74 3.17 -2.33
CA GLU A 69 -21.19 3.17 -2.56
C GLU A 69 -21.88 4.46 -2.11
N ILE A 70 -21.33 5.13 -1.11
CA ILE A 70 -21.84 6.44 -0.69
C ILE A 70 -21.20 7.61 -1.46
N GLY A 71 -20.45 7.34 -2.51
CA GLY A 71 -19.91 8.36 -3.41
C GLY A 71 -18.57 8.95 -2.97
N ILE A 72 -17.84 8.31 -2.08
CA ILE A 72 -16.54 8.79 -1.59
C ILE A 72 -15.42 7.97 -2.20
N ASN A 73 -14.37 8.65 -2.65
CA ASN A 73 -13.18 8.00 -3.19
C ASN A 73 -12.37 7.31 -2.09
N VAL A 74 -11.67 6.24 -2.46
CA VAL A 74 -10.85 5.45 -1.54
C VAL A 74 -9.45 5.29 -2.12
N VAL A 75 -8.43 5.34 -1.26
CA VAL A 75 -7.06 4.97 -1.62
C VAL A 75 -6.70 3.71 -0.82
N LEU A 76 -6.28 2.66 -1.50
CA LEU A 76 -5.69 1.48 -0.87
C LEU A 76 -4.16 1.62 -0.88
N ASP A 77 -3.60 1.94 0.27
CA ASP A 77 -2.16 2.10 0.47
C ASP A 77 -1.58 0.80 1.03
N TRP A 78 -1.52 -0.25 0.17
CA TRP A 78 -1.13 -1.58 0.61
C TRP A 78 0.17 -2.11 0.02
N GLY A 79 0.50 -1.79 -1.20
CA GLY A 79 1.68 -2.29 -1.89
C GLY A 79 1.39 -3.22 -3.06
N PHE A 80 0.47 -4.17 -2.94
CA PHE A 80 0.08 -5.08 -4.04
C PHE A 80 1.29 -5.74 -4.71
N TRP A 81 2.06 -6.50 -3.95
CA TRP A 81 3.38 -6.99 -4.32
C TRP A 81 3.36 -8.09 -5.40
N THR A 82 2.31 -8.90 -5.44
CA THR A 82 2.22 -10.01 -6.39
C THR A 82 1.18 -9.75 -7.46
N LYS A 83 1.37 -10.38 -8.62
CA LYS A 83 0.37 -10.34 -9.70
C LYS A 83 -0.98 -10.89 -9.23
N LYS A 84 -0.94 -11.96 -8.42
CA LYS A 84 -2.14 -12.56 -7.84
C LYS A 84 -2.97 -11.56 -7.03
N GLU A 85 -2.32 -10.78 -6.18
CA GLU A 85 -2.99 -9.74 -5.38
C GLU A 85 -3.61 -8.66 -6.27
N ARG A 86 -2.88 -8.23 -7.30
CA ARG A 86 -3.36 -7.22 -8.26
C ARG A 86 -4.55 -7.74 -9.06
N ASP A 87 -4.47 -8.97 -9.56
CA ASP A 87 -5.57 -9.59 -10.32
C ASP A 87 -6.81 -9.78 -9.44
N TYR A 88 -6.63 -10.15 -8.19
CA TYR A 88 -7.73 -10.25 -7.23
C TYR A 88 -8.44 -8.91 -7.05
N ALA A 89 -7.71 -7.83 -6.86
CA ALA A 89 -8.30 -6.51 -6.69
C ALA A 89 -9.10 -6.06 -7.91
N LYS A 90 -8.57 -6.32 -9.11
CA LYS A 90 -9.26 -6.02 -10.37
C LYS A 90 -10.59 -6.75 -10.46
N GLU A 91 -10.59 -8.04 -10.23
CA GLU A 91 -11.80 -8.86 -10.25
C GLU A 91 -12.78 -8.42 -9.17
N PHE A 92 -12.28 -8.14 -7.97
CA PHE A 92 -13.09 -7.72 -6.82
C PHE A 92 -13.90 -6.45 -7.15
N TYR A 93 -13.27 -5.43 -7.71
CA TYR A 93 -13.94 -4.17 -8.03
C TYR A 93 -14.75 -4.24 -9.32
N SER A 94 -14.23 -4.91 -10.35
CA SER A 94 -14.95 -5.08 -11.62
C SER A 94 -16.27 -5.80 -11.45
N SER A 95 -16.30 -6.88 -10.65
CA SER A 95 -17.52 -7.65 -10.39
C SER A 95 -18.58 -6.86 -9.62
N ARG A 96 -18.17 -5.76 -8.99
CA ARG A 96 -19.07 -4.86 -8.22
C ARG A 96 -19.41 -3.57 -8.94
N ASN A 97 -18.94 -3.41 -10.18
CA ASN A 97 -19.10 -2.18 -10.96
C ASN A 97 -18.54 -0.94 -10.24
N ILE A 98 -17.43 -1.11 -9.54
CA ILE A 98 -16.71 -0.02 -8.88
C ILE A 98 -15.50 0.34 -9.73
N ASP A 99 -15.37 1.61 -10.09
CA ASP A 99 -14.23 2.12 -10.84
C ASP A 99 -12.96 2.06 -9.98
N TYR A 100 -11.86 1.64 -10.58
CA TYR A 100 -10.57 1.59 -9.92
C TYR A 100 -9.45 2.05 -10.86
N GLU A 101 -8.33 2.44 -10.26
CA GLU A 101 -7.16 2.91 -11.00
C GLU A 101 -5.90 2.48 -10.25
N PHE A 102 -4.97 1.80 -10.97
CA PHE A 102 -3.71 1.32 -10.40
C PHE A 102 -2.59 2.32 -10.64
N TYR A 103 -1.89 2.66 -9.56
CA TYR A 103 -0.68 3.48 -9.57
C TYR A 103 0.50 2.62 -9.18
N TYR A 104 1.55 2.63 -10.00
CA TYR A 104 2.81 1.97 -9.65
C TYR A 104 3.88 3.01 -9.36
N LEU A 105 4.41 2.97 -8.16
CA LEU A 105 5.51 3.84 -7.74
C LEU A 105 6.82 3.10 -7.92
N ASN A 106 7.50 3.42 -9.01
CA ASN A 106 8.77 2.84 -9.37
C ASN A 106 9.91 3.68 -8.81
N VAL A 107 10.75 3.08 -7.97
CA VAL A 107 11.88 3.74 -7.33
C VAL A 107 13.18 3.06 -7.74
N ASP A 108 14.22 3.85 -8.05
CA ASP A 108 15.57 3.36 -8.32
C ASP A 108 16.11 2.56 -7.13
N PRO A 109 16.90 1.48 -7.36
CA PRO A 109 17.50 0.70 -6.28
C PRO A 109 18.33 1.54 -5.30
N ASP A 110 19.14 2.48 -5.80
CA ASP A 110 19.98 3.34 -4.95
C ASP A 110 19.14 4.29 -4.11
N GLU A 111 18.11 4.88 -4.71
CA GLU A 111 17.16 5.73 -4.01
C GLU A 111 16.36 4.95 -2.99
N TRP A 112 15.96 3.72 -3.32
CA TRP A 112 15.25 2.83 -2.41
C TRP A 112 16.08 2.54 -1.15
N ASN A 113 17.37 2.21 -1.33
CA ASN A 113 18.28 1.96 -0.22
C ASN A 113 18.45 3.20 0.66
N ARG A 114 18.59 4.38 0.06
CA ARG A 114 18.66 5.64 0.81
C ARG A 114 17.40 5.90 1.64
N ARG A 115 16.25 5.66 1.06
CA ARG A 115 14.96 5.83 1.75
C ARG A 115 14.80 4.86 2.92
N ILE A 116 15.24 3.61 2.75
CA ILE A 116 15.23 2.62 3.85
C ILE A 116 16.12 3.10 5.00
N GLN A 117 17.33 3.52 4.69
CA GLN A 117 18.28 4.02 5.71
C GLN A 117 17.73 5.23 6.43
N LYS A 118 17.16 6.19 5.72
CA LYS A 118 16.53 7.37 6.31
C LYS A 118 15.36 6.99 7.20
N ARG A 119 14.47 6.13 6.73
CA ARG A 119 13.32 5.65 7.52
C ARG A 119 13.78 4.99 8.82
N ASN A 120 14.77 4.12 8.75
CA ASN A 120 15.32 3.44 9.91
C ASN A 120 15.92 4.42 10.91
N GLN A 121 16.62 5.44 10.43
CA GLN A 121 17.18 6.49 11.28
C GLN A 121 16.06 7.30 11.95
N ASP A 122 15.04 7.68 11.20
CA ASP A 122 13.88 8.43 11.72
C ASP A 122 13.12 7.60 12.77
N VAL A 123 12.97 6.30 12.58
CA VAL A 123 12.34 5.39 13.56
C VAL A 123 13.18 5.33 14.85
N LEU A 124 14.51 5.17 14.74
CA LEU A 124 15.40 5.12 15.89
C LEU A 124 15.41 6.44 16.67
N ASN A 125 15.26 7.56 15.98
CA ASN A 125 15.21 8.89 16.58
C ASN A 125 13.80 9.29 17.07
N HIS A 126 12.83 8.39 16.97
CA HIS A 126 11.41 8.64 17.27
C HIS A 126 10.78 9.80 16.46
N GLU A 127 11.33 10.09 15.29
CA GLU A 127 10.81 11.12 14.37
C GLU A 127 9.74 10.59 13.41
N SER A 128 9.61 9.27 13.29
CA SER A 128 8.64 8.61 12.42
C SER A 128 8.04 7.39 13.09
N TYR A 129 6.73 7.21 12.95
CA TYR A 129 6.01 6.04 13.44
C TYR A 129 5.71 5.11 12.25
N THR A 130 6.75 4.41 11.80
CA THR A 130 6.70 3.40 10.72
C THR A 130 7.52 2.19 11.14
N TYR A 131 7.46 1.12 10.34
CA TYR A 131 8.28 -0.06 10.60
C TYR A 131 9.76 0.21 10.36
N TYR A 132 10.59 -0.29 11.26
CA TYR A 132 12.03 -0.42 11.04
C TYR A 132 12.27 -1.54 10.01
N VAL A 133 13.11 -1.29 9.00
CA VAL A 133 13.38 -2.24 7.93
C VAL A 133 14.83 -2.69 8.04
N ASP A 134 15.05 -3.87 8.60
CA ASP A 134 16.38 -4.48 8.62
C ASP A 134 16.73 -5.08 7.25
N GLU A 135 17.98 -5.53 7.11
CA GLU A 135 18.50 -6.09 5.86
C GLU A 135 17.71 -7.34 5.43
N GLY A 136 17.40 -8.24 6.37
CA GLY A 136 16.64 -9.44 6.09
C GLY A 136 15.22 -9.16 5.62
N LEU A 137 14.58 -8.15 6.20
CA LEU A 137 13.24 -7.71 5.79
C LEU A 137 13.27 -7.08 4.40
N ALA A 138 14.29 -6.26 4.09
CA ALA A 138 14.47 -5.66 2.78
C ALA A 138 14.66 -6.74 1.69
N GLU A 139 15.52 -7.72 1.94
CA GLU A 139 15.74 -8.86 1.03
C GLU A 139 14.46 -9.67 0.81
N LYS A 140 13.70 -9.92 1.87
CA LYS A 140 12.41 -10.63 1.79
C LYS A 140 11.44 -9.88 0.87
N PHE A 141 11.30 -8.56 1.03
CA PHE A 141 10.43 -7.75 0.18
C PHE A 141 10.86 -7.79 -1.27
N GLU A 142 12.16 -7.67 -1.54
CA GLU A 142 12.69 -7.70 -2.90
C GLU A 142 12.44 -9.05 -3.58
N SER A 143 12.51 -10.17 -2.83
CA SER A 143 12.25 -11.51 -3.36
C SER A 143 10.77 -11.78 -3.63
N ILE A 144 9.86 -11.14 -2.89
CA ILE A 144 8.41 -11.34 -3.03
C ILE A 144 7.82 -10.43 -4.10
N PHE A 145 8.35 -9.23 -4.25
CA PHE A 145 7.77 -8.23 -5.12
C PHE A 145 7.87 -8.62 -6.60
N GLU A 146 6.73 -8.76 -7.25
CA GLU A 146 6.63 -9.01 -8.69
C GLU A 146 6.36 -7.67 -9.40
N ILE A 147 7.32 -7.22 -10.19
CA ILE A 147 7.19 -5.97 -10.94
C ILE A 147 5.99 -6.07 -11.88
N PRO A 148 5.03 -5.13 -11.82
CA PRO A 148 3.87 -5.18 -12.70
C PRO A 148 4.25 -4.90 -14.15
N THR A 149 3.45 -5.44 -15.07
CA THR A 149 3.57 -5.12 -16.49
C THR A 149 2.82 -3.81 -16.77
N LYS A 150 3.12 -3.19 -17.92
CA LYS A 150 2.50 -1.89 -18.27
C LYS A 150 0.98 -1.96 -18.39
N ASP A 151 0.46 -3.09 -18.86
CA ASP A 151 -0.98 -3.29 -19.04
C ASP A 151 -1.74 -3.48 -17.72
N GLU A 152 -1.04 -3.81 -16.62
CA GLU A 152 -1.65 -3.90 -15.28
C GLU A 152 -1.87 -2.53 -14.63
N ILE A 153 -1.15 -1.50 -15.06
CA ILE A 153 -1.02 -0.22 -14.37
C ILE A 153 -1.58 0.92 -15.22
N ASP A 154 -2.39 1.77 -14.62
CA ASP A 154 -2.96 2.95 -15.26
C ASP A 154 -2.00 4.13 -15.23
N VAL A 155 -1.31 4.32 -14.09
CA VAL A 155 -0.39 5.45 -13.90
C VAL A 155 0.95 4.95 -13.36
N TRP A 156 2.01 5.18 -14.12
CA TRP A 156 3.38 4.92 -13.73
C TRP A 156 3.97 6.19 -13.11
N VAL A 157 4.40 6.08 -11.87
CA VAL A 157 5.00 7.19 -11.14
C VAL A 157 6.48 6.88 -10.92
N LYS A 158 7.34 7.73 -11.48
CA LYS A 158 8.78 7.66 -11.19
C LYS A 158 9.01 8.36 -9.85
N SER A 159 9.37 7.57 -8.89
CA SER A 159 9.53 8.06 -7.53
C SER A 159 11.01 8.26 -7.15
#